data_dd1764da34ee5f0e61a0b9eac9af5492
#
_entry.id   dd1764da34ee5f0e61a0b9eac9af5492
#
_cell.length_a   1.000
_cell.length_b   1.000
_cell.length_c   1.000
_cell.angle_alpha   90.00
_cell.angle_beta   90.00
_cell.angle_gamma   90.00
#
_symmetry.space_group_name_H-M   'P 1'
#
loop_
_entity.id
_entity.type
_entity.pdbx_description
1 polymer ?
#
loop_
_entity_poly.entity_id
_entity_poly.type
_entity_poly.pdbx_seq_one_letter_code
_entity_poly.pdbx_strand_id
1 'polypeptide(L)'
;MTARARPFVPSVLAILIGCSAFTSAQADEVQVAVAANFTAPIQAIASDFEKDTGHKLIAAYGATGQFYTQIKNGAPFEVFLAADDSTPEKLEKEGDIVPGSRFTYAIGTLALWSATDGYIDGTDKVLVGNQYKHLSIANPKAAPYGLA
;
A
#
# COMPACT_ATOMS: atom_id res chain seq x y z
N MET A 1 54.07 46.13 58.65
CA MET A 1 53.45 46.50 57.36
C MET A 1 53.18 45.21 56.57
N THR A 2 51.97 44.71 56.68
CA THR A 2 51.57 43.42 56.06
C THR A 2 50.58 43.71 54.92
N ALA A 3 51.04 43.50 53.69
CA ALA A 3 50.22 43.66 52.51
C ALA A 3 49.33 42.39 52.30
N ARG A 4 48.01 42.58 52.34
CA ARG A 4 47.00 41.55 52.03
C ARG A 4 46.82 41.46 50.52
N ALA A 5 47.17 40.31 49.91
CA ALA A 5 46.84 39.95 48.54
C ALA A 5 45.38 39.57 48.48
N ARG A 6 44.60 40.14 47.50
CA ARG A 6 43.24 39.78 47.19
C ARG A 6 43.28 38.64 46.16
N PRO A 7 42.48 37.61 46.32
CA PRO A 7 42.36 36.54 45.25
C PRO A 7 41.54 37.05 44.08
N PHE A 8 42.08 36.85 42.88
CA PHE A 8 41.47 37.08 41.61
C PHE A 8 40.58 35.86 41.27
N VAL A 9 39.25 36.07 41.20
CA VAL A 9 38.29 35.00 40.79
C VAL A 9 38.04 35.18 39.31
N PRO A 10 38.41 34.21 38.46
CA PRO A 10 38.03 34.27 37.07
C PRO A 10 36.54 33.83 36.89
N SER A 11 35.71 34.74 36.42
CA SER A 11 34.34 34.43 35.98
C SER A 11 34.38 33.53 34.77
N VAL A 12 34.06 32.25 34.97
CA VAL A 12 33.85 31.30 33.87
C VAL A 12 32.46 31.57 33.31
N LEU A 13 32.42 32.26 32.15
CA LEU A 13 31.20 32.45 31.36
C LEU A 13 30.87 31.13 30.66
N ALA A 14 29.95 30.35 31.22
CA ALA A 14 29.43 29.13 30.62
C ALA A 14 28.54 29.48 29.44
N ILE A 15 29.06 29.35 28.21
CA ILE A 15 28.29 29.43 26.99
C ILE A 15 27.53 28.11 26.85
N LEU A 16 26.24 28.10 27.20
CA LEU A 16 25.28 27.03 26.87
C LEU A 16 24.99 27.11 25.36
N ILE A 17 25.75 26.36 24.57
CA ILE A 17 25.42 26.08 23.17
C ILE A 17 24.24 25.11 23.20
N GLY A 18 23.03 25.65 23.02
CA GLY A 18 21.81 24.87 22.80
C GLY A 18 21.95 24.10 21.50
N CYS A 19 22.29 22.81 21.58
CA CYS A 19 22.24 21.89 20.49
C CYS A 19 20.76 21.66 20.16
N SER A 20 20.18 22.50 19.28
CA SER A 20 18.87 22.21 18.66
C SER A 20 19.07 20.98 17.79
N ALA A 21 18.71 19.81 18.31
CA ALA A 21 18.60 18.61 17.52
C ALA A 21 17.49 18.85 16.47
N PHE A 22 17.87 19.23 15.25
CA PHE A 22 17.01 19.14 14.11
C PHE A 22 16.80 17.64 13.86
N THR A 23 15.72 17.08 14.40
CA THR A 23 15.21 15.81 13.94
C THR A 23 14.75 16.04 12.51
N SER A 24 15.59 15.70 11.54
CA SER A 24 15.19 15.58 10.15
C SER A 24 14.05 14.56 10.16
N ALA A 25 12.85 14.98 9.79
CA ALA A 25 11.78 14.04 9.48
C ALA A 25 12.29 13.20 8.31
N GLN A 26 12.66 11.96 8.61
CA GLN A 26 13.10 11.02 7.59
C GLN A 26 11.85 10.60 6.82
N ALA A 27 11.91 10.67 5.50
CA ALA A 27 10.85 10.13 4.66
C ALA A 27 10.82 8.61 4.87
N ASP A 28 9.72 8.09 5.39
CA ASP A 28 9.54 6.65 5.55
C ASP A 28 9.04 6.04 4.24
N GLU A 29 9.42 4.80 3.98
CA GLU A 29 8.92 4.01 2.85
C GLU A 29 7.93 2.99 3.37
N VAL A 30 6.74 2.91 2.74
CA VAL A 30 5.69 1.95 3.08
C VAL A 30 5.63 0.88 2.00
N GLN A 31 5.81 -0.38 2.39
CA GLN A 31 5.75 -1.54 1.49
C GLN A 31 4.30 -1.98 1.28
N VAL A 32 3.80 -1.87 0.05
CA VAL A 32 2.39 -2.14 -0.27
C VAL A 32 2.24 -3.27 -1.28
N ALA A 33 1.54 -4.33 -0.91
CA ALA A 33 1.09 -5.35 -1.84
C ALA A 33 -0.21 -4.89 -2.52
N VAL A 34 -0.24 -4.80 -3.84
CA VAL A 34 -1.34 -4.23 -4.62
C VAL A 34 -1.86 -5.24 -5.63
N ALA A 35 -3.12 -5.60 -5.55
CA ALA A 35 -3.76 -6.42 -6.57
C ALA A 35 -3.71 -5.71 -7.93
N ALA A 36 -3.37 -6.45 -8.99
CA ALA A 36 -3.04 -5.90 -10.31
C ALA A 36 -4.13 -5.02 -10.93
N ASN A 37 -5.40 -5.27 -10.60
CA ASN A 37 -6.54 -4.45 -11.05
C ASN A 37 -6.51 -3.01 -10.51
N PHE A 38 -5.78 -2.76 -9.41
CA PHE A 38 -5.69 -1.44 -8.77
C PHE A 38 -4.39 -0.69 -9.11
N THR A 39 -3.59 -1.20 -10.06
CA THR A 39 -2.28 -0.61 -10.42
C THR A 39 -2.37 0.86 -10.82
N ALA A 40 -3.23 1.21 -11.77
CA ALA A 40 -3.32 2.60 -12.24
C ALA A 40 -3.83 3.57 -11.16
N PRO A 41 -4.89 3.25 -10.39
CA PRO A 41 -5.32 4.11 -9.27
C PRO A 41 -4.23 4.33 -8.22
N ILE A 42 -3.54 3.27 -7.80
CA ILE A 42 -2.54 3.42 -6.73
C ILE A 42 -1.30 4.21 -7.17
N GLN A 43 -0.94 4.15 -8.45
CA GLN A 43 0.14 4.98 -8.98
C GLN A 43 -0.17 6.48 -8.89
N ALA A 44 -1.41 6.87 -9.17
CA ALA A 44 -1.86 8.25 -9.01
C ALA A 44 -1.87 8.66 -7.53
N ILE A 45 -2.43 7.81 -6.66
CA ILE A 45 -2.48 8.02 -5.21
C ILE A 45 -1.08 8.15 -4.62
N ALA A 46 -0.14 7.30 -5.03
CA ALA A 46 1.24 7.31 -4.51
C ALA A 46 1.94 8.65 -4.78
N SER A 47 1.71 9.23 -5.97
CA SER A 47 2.27 10.55 -6.31
C SER A 47 1.74 11.66 -5.41
N ASP A 48 0.45 11.66 -5.12
CA ASP A 48 -0.16 12.67 -4.26
C ASP A 48 0.20 12.44 -2.78
N PHE A 49 0.24 11.18 -2.34
CA PHE A 49 0.69 10.80 -1.01
C PHE A 49 2.13 11.28 -0.72
N GLU A 50 3.06 11.08 -1.66
CA GLU A 50 4.45 11.55 -1.52
C GLU A 50 4.52 13.08 -1.43
N LYS A 51 3.74 13.81 -2.23
CA LYS A 51 3.69 15.28 -2.19
C LYS A 51 3.15 15.81 -0.85
N ASP A 52 2.10 15.16 -0.34
CA ASP A 52 1.38 15.65 0.83
C ASP A 52 2.08 15.29 2.14
N THR A 53 2.79 14.15 2.18
CA THR A 53 3.36 13.60 3.42
C THR A 53 4.88 13.58 3.44
N GLY A 54 5.53 13.59 2.28
CA GLY A 54 6.95 13.34 2.13
C GLY A 54 7.34 11.87 2.24
N HIS A 55 6.41 10.96 2.54
CA HIS A 55 6.64 9.52 2.61
C HIS A 55 6.48 8.86 1.23
N LYS A 56 7.15 7.73 1.02
CA LYS A 56 7.09 6.98 -0.25
C LYS A 56 6.27 5.72 -0.11
N LEU A 57 5.47 5.44 -1.14
CA LEU A 57 4.74 4.20 -1.29
C LEU A 57 5.49 3.28 -2.26
N ILE A 58 6.01 2.16 -1.74
CA ILE A 58 6.74 1.15 -2.52
C ILE A 58 5.76 0.02 -2.85
N ALA A 59 5.19 0.05 -4.06
CA ALA A 59 4.16 -0.89 -4.46
C ALA A 59 4.72 -2.10 -5.21
N ALA A 60 4.34 -3.30 -4.76
CA ALA A 60 4.47 -4.54 -5.53
C ALA A 60 3.11 -4.89 -6.15
N TYR A 61 3.09 -5.26 -7.43
CA TYR A 61 1.86 -5.56 -8.16
C TYR A 61 1.75 -7.06 -8.47
N GLY A 62 0.58 -7.65 -8.23
CA GLY A 62 0.39 -9.08 -8.46
C GLY A 62 -1.05 -9.55 -8.24
N ALA A 63 -1.24 -10.86 -8.25
CA ALA A 63 -2.53 -11.45 -7.93
C ALA A 63 -2.74 -11.56 -6.41
N THR A 64 -3.97 -11.34 -5.93
CA THR A 64 -4.34 -11.42 -4.52
C THR A 64 -3.88 -12.72 -3.86
N GLY A 65 -4.09 -13.87 -4.49
CA GLY A 65 -3.68 -15.17 -3.94
C GLY A 65 -2.16 -15.38 -3.88
N GLN A 66 -1.39 -14.71 -4.74
CA GLN A 66 0.08 -14.72 -4.65
C GLN A 66 0.55 -13.92 -3.43
N PHE A 67 -0.04 -12.75 -3.18
CA PHE A 67 0.27 -11.94 -2.00
C PHE A 67 -0.13 -12.63 -0.70
N TYR A 68 -1.29 -13.31 -0.67
CA TYR A 68 -1.64 -14.16 0.47
C TYR A 68 -0.50 -15.13 0.81
N THR A 69 0.00 -15.86 -0.19
CA THR A 69 1.11 -16.81 0.02
C THR A 69 2.39 -16.12 0.49
N GLN A 70 2.72 -14.96 -0.07
CA GLN A 70 3.91 -14.19 0.33
C GLN A 70 3.80 -13.69 1.77
N ILE A 71 2.64 -13.15 2.17
CA ILE A 71 2.37 -12.69 3.54
C ILE A 71 2.51 -13.84 4.52
N LYS A 72 1.92 -15.00 4.22
CA LYS A 72 2.05 -16.22 5.04
C LYS A 72 3.49 -16.69 5.20
N ASN A 73 4.37 -16.37 4.24
CA ASN A 73 5.80 -16.66 4.29
C ASN A 73 6.66 -15.50 4.82
N GLY A 74 6.03 -14.48 5.44
CA GLY A 74 6.74 -13.39 6.11
C GLY A 74 7.25 -12.29 5.18
N ALA A 75 6.63 -12.10 4.02
CA ALA A 75 6.96 -10.95 3.16
C ALA A 75 6.69 -9.62 3.89
N PRO A 76 7.56 -8.62 3.79
CA PRO A 76 7.54 -7.41 4.60
C PRO A 76 6.55 -6.37 4.09
N PHE A 77 5.33 -6.78 3.75
CA PHE A 77 4.29 -5.86 3.37
C PHE A 77 3.61 -5.27 4.60
N GLU A 78 3.46 -3.96 4.62
CA GLU A 78 2.81 -3.21 5.70
C GLU A 78 1.35 -2.92 5.39
N VAL A 79 1.01 -2.84 4.08
CA VAL A 79 -0.36 -2.66 3.58
C VAL A 79 -0.65 -3.66 2.47
N PHE A 80 -1.85 -4.23 2.49
CA PHE A 80 -2.33 -5.14 1.45
C PHE A 80 -3.64 -4.64 0.84
N LEU A 81 -3.62 -4.28 -0.44
CA LEU A 81 -4.78 -3.88 -1.23
C LEU A 81 -5.23 -5.07 -2.08
N ALA A 82 -6.09 -5.91 -1.51
CA ALA A 82 -6.64 -7.09 -2.15
C ALA A 82 -7.75 -6.74 -3.15
N ALA A 83 -8.00 -7.64 -4.10
CA ALA A 83 -9.11 -7.51 -5.06
C ALA A 83 -10.40 -8.19 -4.57
N ASP A 84 -10.40 -8.74 -3.36
CA ASP A 84 -11.56 -9.36 -2.70
C ASP A 84 -11.54 -9.05 -1.20
N ASP A 85 -12.63 -9.37 -0.51
CA ASP A 85 -12.77 -9.24 0.92
C ASP A 85 -12.39 -10.52 1.69
N SER A 86 -12.52 -11.68 1.03
CA SER A 86 -12.34 -12.99 1.65
C SER A 86 -10.88 -13.29 1.99
N THR A 87 -9.93 -12.83 1.16
CA THR A 87 -8.49 -13.05 1.42
C THR A 87 -7.99 -12.26 2.62
N PRO A 88 -8.25 -10.93 2.76
CA PRO A 88 -7.93 -10.21 3.98
C PRO A 88 -8.65 -10.74 5.22
N GLU A 89 -9.92 -11.17 5.09
CA GLU A 89 -10.65 -11.79 6.19
C GLU A 89 -9.97 -13.08 6.67
N LYS A 90 -9.49 -13.89 5.73
CA LYS A 90 -8.76 -15.12 6.05
C LYS A 90 -7.45 -14.81 6.78
N LEU A 91 -6.66 -13.85 6.31
CA LEU A 91 -5.43 -13.40 6.98
C LEU A 91 -5.71 -12.87 8.39
N GLU A 92 -6.82 -12.13 8.59
CA GLU A 92 -7.23 -11.65 9.91
C GLU A 92 -7.56 -12.81 10.87
N LYS A 93 -8.33 -13.80 10.41
CA LYS A 93 -8.66 -15.00 11.20
C LYS A 93 -7.44 -15.86 11.55
N GLU A 94 -6.44 -15.85 10.68
CA GLU A 94 -5.18 -16.57 10.85
C GLU A 94 -4.16 -15.79 11.69
N GLY A 95 -4.43 -14.52 12.01
CA GLY A 95 -3.59 -13.69 12.86
C GLY A 95 -2.39 -13.08 12.14
N ASP A 96 -2.43 -12.99 10.81
CA ASP A 96 -1.33 -12.48 9.99
C ASP A 96 -1.46 -10.98 9.68
N ILE A 97 -2.54 -10.34 10.09
CA ILE A 97 -2.75 -8.87 9.98
C ILE A 97 -3.23 -8.29 11.30
N VAL A 98 -3.15 -6.98 11.45
CA VAL A 98 -3.62 -6.27 12.65
C VAL A 98 -5.13 -6.43 12.77
N PRO A 99 -5.65 -6.96 13.87
CA PRO A 99 -7.09 -7.14 14.06
C PRO A 99 -7.86 -5.83 13.92
N GLY A 100 -8.95 -5.85 13.16
CA GLY A 100 -9.79 -4.67 12.94
C GLY A 100 -9.23 -3.62 11.96
N SER A 101 -8.09 -3.89 11.32
CA SER A 101 -7.52 -2.99 10.30
C SER A 101 -8.17 -3.15 8.92
N ARG A 102 -8.97 -4.19 8.73
CA ARG A 102 -9.61 -4.50 7.45
C ARG A 102 -10.80 -3.58 7.16
N PHE A 103 -10.84 -3.03 5.94
CA PHE A 103 -11.99 -2.29 5.44
C PHE A 103 -12.08 -2.38 3.92
N THR A 104 -13.28 -2.15 3.37
CA THR A 104 -13.47 -2.09 1.91
C THR A 104 -13.09 -0.70 1.41
N TYR A 105 -12.00 -0.63 0.65
CA TYR A 105 -11.47 0.63 0.11
C TYR A 105 -12.09 1.00 -1.26
N ALA A 106 -12.58 0.02 -2.03
CA ALA A 106 -13.22 0.22 -3.32
C ALA A 106 -14.15 -0.96 -3.67
N ILE A 107 -15.14 -0.71 -4.50
CA ILE A 107 -16.02 -1.74 -5.08
C ILE A 107 -15.76 -1.77 -6.57
N GLY A 108 -15.27 -2.93 -7.08
CA GLY A 108 -15.04 -3.16 -8.50
C GLY A 108 -16.29 -3.69 -9.19
N THR A 109 -16.35 -3.50 -10.51
CA THR A 109 -17.39 -4.07 -11.36
C THR A 109 -16.74 -4.86 -12.49
N LEU A 110 -17.25 -6.05 -12.75
CA LEU A 110 -16.89 -6.81 -13.96
C LEU A 110 -17.57 -6.21 -15.18
N ALA A 111 -16.84 -6.18 -16.29
CA ALA A 111 -17.38 -5.78 -17.57
C ALA A 111 -17.06 -6.83 -18.63
N LEU A 112 -18.04 -7.19 -19.43
CA LEU A 112 -17.82 -7.93 -20.68
C LEU A 112 -17.34 -6.93 -21.73
N TRP A 113 -16.18 -7.21 -22.35
CA TRP A 113 -15.57 -6.32 -23.32
C TRP A 113 -15.17 -7.05 -24.59
N SER A 114 -15.26 -6.36 -25.72
CA SER A 114 -14.74 -6.81 -27.01
C SER A 114 -14.10 -5.63 -27.76
N ALA A 115 -13.01 -5.91 -28.49
CA ALA A 115 -12.40 -4.92 -29.39
C ALA A 115 -13.25 -4.71 -30.67
N THR A 116 -14.25 -5.55 -30.93
CA THR A 116 -15.14 -5.43 -32.10
C THR A 116 -16.35 -4.58 -31.75
N ASP A 117 -16.52 -3.48 -32.42
CA ASP A 117 -17.66 -2.57 -32.23
C ASP A 117 -18.99 -3.30 -32.46
N GLY A 118 -19.95 -3.04 -31.56
CA GLY A 118 -21.28 -3.62 -31.63
C GLY A 118 -21.37 -5.14 -31.37
N TYR A 119 -20.23 -5.78 -31.03
CA TYR A 119 -20.23 -7.22 -30.69
C TYR A 119 -20.89 -7.48 -29.33
N ILE A 120 -20.75 -6.59 -28.39
CA ILE A 120 -21.41 -6.58 -27.08
C ILE A 120 -22.52 -5.52 -27.12
N ASP A 121 -23.76 -5.94 -26.96
CA ASP A 121 -24.96 -5.10 -27.01
C ASP A 121 -25.41 -4.58 -25.63
N GLY A 122 -24.55 -4.70 -24.61
CA GLY A 122 -24.87 -4.37 -23.23
C GLY A 122 -25.62 -5.48 -22.48
N THR A 123 -25.77 -6.65 -23.11
CA THR A 123 -26.40 -7.83 -22.51
C THR A 123 -25.43 -9.02 -22.47
N ASP A 124 -25.83 -10.08 -21.80
CA ASP A 124 -25.08 -11.34 -21.68
C ASP A 124 -25.34 -12.32 -22.83
N LYS A 125 -26.10 -11.93 -23.84
CA LYS A 125 -26.49 -12.81 -24.96
C LYS A 125 -25.33 -13.51 -25.67
N VAL A 126 -24.21 -12.80 -25.81
CA VAL A 126 -22.98 -13.36 -26.41
C VAL A 126 -22.47 -14.56 -25.62
N LEU A 127 -22.53 -14.49 -24.29
CA LEU A 127 -22.12 -15.58 -23.39
C LEU A 127 -23.12 -16.72 -23.41
N VAL A 128 -24.41 -16.42 -23.20
CA VAL A 128 -25.49 -17.40 -23.15
C VAL A 128 -25.63 -18.13 -24.50
N GLY A 129 -25.49 -17.39 -25.61
CA GLY A 129 -25.57 -17.93 -26.98
C GLY A 129 -24.28 -18.60 -27.44
N ASN A 130 -23.21 -18.62 -26.63
CA ASN A 130 -21.91 -19.19 -27.00
C ASN A 130 -21.37 -18.63 -28.32
N GLN A 131 -21.59 -17.34 -28.56
CA GLN A 131 -21.31 -16.67 -29.85
C GLN A 131 -19.92 -16.04 -29.89
N TYR A 132 -18.94 -16.65 -29.25
CA TYR A 132 -17.53 -16.20 -29.21
C TYR A 132 -16.60 -17.34 -29.61
N LYS A 133 -15.45 -17.01 -30.20
CA LYS A 133 -14.40 -17.98 -30.50
C LYS A 133 -13.48 -18.21 -29.29
N HIS A 134 -13.20 -17.15 -28.54
CA HIS A 134 -12.35 -17.16 -27.37
C HIS A 134 -12.93 -16.22 -26.30
N LEU A 135 -12.95 -16.67 -25.07
CA LEU A 135 -13.26 -15.87 -23.89
C LEU A 135 -12.01 -15.86 -22.99
N SER A 136 -11.53 -14.67 -22.68
CA SER A 136 -10.42 -14.49 -21.74
C SER A 136 -10.96 -14.09 -20.38
N ILE A 137 -10.56 -14.81 -19.35
CA ILE A 137 -10.85 -14.51 -17.96
C ILE A 137 -9.55 -14.51 -17.15
N ALA A 138 -9.53 -13.81 -16.02
CA ALA A 138 -8.44 -13.93 -15.06
C ALA A 138 -8.37 -15.37 -14.50
N ASN A 139 -7.19 -15.82 -14.10
CA ASN A 139 -7.04 -17.16 -13.53
C ASN A 139 -7.81 -17.28 -12.20
N PRO A 140 -8.87 -18.10 -12.09
CA PRO A 140 -9.70 -18.19 -10.89
C PRO A 140 -8.96 -18.73 -9.66
N LYS A 141 -7.82 -19.42 -9.86
CA LYS A 141 -6.99 -19.91 -8.75
C LYS A 141 -6.08 -18.83 -8.13
N ALA A 142 -5.89 -17.71 -8.82
CA ALA A 142 -4.95 -16.68 -8.39
C ALA A 142 -5.58 -15.29 -8.26
N ALA A 143 -6.64 -15.02 -9.02
CA ALA A 143 -7.26 -13.70 -9.10
C ALA A 143 -8.77 -13.79 -8.85
N PRO A 144 -9.33 -13.01 -7.92
CA PRO A 144 -10.76 -13.01 -7.58
C PRO A 144 -11.67 -12.75 -8.76
N TYR A 145 -11.25 -11.88 -9.68
CA TYR A 145 -12.03 -11.58 -10.89
C TYR A 145 -12.20 -12.77 -11.87
N GLY A 146 -11.42 -13.83 -11.70
CA GLY A 146 -11.61 -15.07 -12.47
C GLY A 146 -12.64 -16.00 -11.83
N LEU A 147 -12.97 -15.76 -10.55
CA LEU A 147 -13.94 -16.55 -9.78
C LEU A 147 -15.33 -15.91 -9.79
N ALA A 148 -15.41 -14.59 -9.94
CA ALA A 148 -16.63 -13.79 -9.99
C ALA A 148 -17.38 -13.92 -11.37
#